data_0cd56338990543f13a2f7534f01be174
#
_entry.id   0cd56338990543f13a2f7534f01be174
#
_cell.length_a   1.000
_cell.length_b   1.000
_cell.length_c   1.000
_cell.angle_alpha   90.00
_cell.angle_beta   90.00
_cell.angle_gamma   90.00
#
_symmetry.space_group_name_H-M   'P 1'
#
loop_
_entity.id
_entity.type
_entity.pdbx_description
1 polymer ?
#
loop_
_entity_poly.entity_id
_entity_poly.type
_entity_poly.pdbx_seq_one_letter_code
_entity_poly.pdbx_strand_id
1 'polypeptide(L)'
;MSDSARFVGVGARRVTRIRLRTGPTAMFGGMLLLALIVFLPMRAALGWVGIEDAGLVARRVTGTIWGATLTDARFGELSLGDLHARLAPLPLLAGRARIVLAGPETEPRPLRGSASVSRHGFGVDDLTATIPTGAVFAPVPVTTLDLDGVTVRFADGQCERAEGRVRATLGGEVAGITLPQSVSGTPKCEGDALIVPLASQAGTEGITLRIDGTGRYRAVLTLQPTDPIVQQRLESIGFVRGAGGYSQAIEGSF
;
A
#
# COMPACT_ATOMS: atom_id res chain seq x y z
N MET A 1 -68.04 9.10 76.68
CA MET A 1 -66.60 9.16 76.62
C MET A 1 -66.17 8.57 75.32
N SER A 2 -65.87 9.45 74.41
CA SER A 2 -65.58 9.09 72.97
C SER A 2 -64.08 8.85 72.84
N ASP A 3 -63.77 7.74 72.24
CA ASP A 3 -62.40 7.47 71.82
C ASP A 3 -62.34 7.36 70.26
N SER A 4 -61.72 8.36 69.70
CA SER A 4 -61.59 8.51 68.24
C SER A 4 -60.33 7.88 67.77
N ALA A 5 -60.44 6.69 67.20
CA ALA A 5 -59.36 6.01 66.54
C ALA A 5 -59.03 6.73 65.21
N ARG A 6 -57.86 7.33 65.10
CA ARG A 6 -57.27 7.87 63.84
C ARG A 6 -56.70 6.72 62.99
N PHE A 7 -57.32 6.49 61.87
CA PHE A 7 -56.73 5.68 60.83
C PHE A 7 -55.65 6.50 60.12
N VAL A 8 -54.41 6.07 60.28
CA VAL A 8 -53.25 6.52 59.48
C VAL A 8 -53.27 5.76 58.16
N GLY A 9 -53.60 6.48 57.08
CA GLY A 9 -53.51 5.95 55.73
C GLY A 9 -52.07 5.75 55.31
N VAL A 10 -51.68 4.49 55.15
CA VAL A 10 -50.41 4.11 54.53
C VAL A 10 -50.51 4.36 53.04
N GLY A 11 -49.87 5.45 52.58
CA GLY A 11 -49.77 5.77 51.17
C GLY A 11 -49.03 4.66 50.38
N ALA A 12 -49.75 3.93 49.55
CA ALA A 12 -49.17 2.97 48.64
C ALA A 12 -48.30 3.73 47.62
N ARG A 13 -47.00 3.64 47.79
CA ARG A 13 -46.02 4.05 46.74
C ARG A 13 -46.28 3.21 45.50
N ARG A 14 -46.85 3.82 44.47
CA ARG A 14 -46.84 3.22 43.13
C ARG A 14 -45.42 3.12 42.64
N VAL A 15 -44.84 1.93 42.71
CA VAL A 15 -43.60 1.60 42.04
C VAL A 15 -43.89 1.51 40.54
N THR A 16 -43.66 2.60 39.84
CA THR A 16 -43.70 2.61 38.36
C THR A 16 -42.52 1.81 37.86
N ARG A 17 -42.72 0.53 37.59
CA ARG A 17 -41.73 -0.27 36.87
C ARG A 17 -41.68 0.24 35.44
N ILE A 18 -40.71 1.09 35.14
CA ILE A 18 -40.34 1.44 33.78
C ILE A 18 -39.72 0.17 33.20
N ARG A 19 -40.50 -0.66 32.53
CA ARG A 19 -40.00 -1.71 31.68
C ARG A 19 -39.42 -1.04 30.44
N LEU A 20 -38.15 -0.75 30.47
CA LEU A 20 -37.37 -0.41 29.28
C LEU A 20 -37.50 -1.63 28.32
N ARG A 21 -38.38 -1.50 27.35
CA ARG A 21 -38.52 -2.46 26.22
C ARG A 21 -37.36 -2.28 25.23
N THR A 22 -36.14 -2.08 25.74
CA THR A 22 -34.92 -1.88 24.94
C THR A 22 -34.35 -3.18 24.39
N GLY A 23 -34.73 -4.32 24.94
CA GLY A 23 -34.22 -5.63 24.51
C GLY A 23 -34.41 -5.91 23.00
N PRO A 24 -35.66 -5.91 22.48
CA PRO A 24 -35.87 -6.27 21.07
C PRO A 24 -35.38 -5.21 20.09
N THR A 25 -35.49 -3.92 20.42
CA THR A 25 -35.01 -2.83 19.57
C THR A 25 -33.48 -2.74 19.56
N ALA A 26 -32.82 -2.94 20.69
CA ALA A 26 -31.36 -3.00 20.76
C ALA A 26 -30.81 -4.24 20.03
N MET A 27 -31.49 -5.39 20.17
CA MET A 27 -31.13 -6.62 19.45
C MET A 27 -31.32 -6.49 17.94
N PHE A 28 -32.43 -5.88 17.51
CA PHE A 28 -32.67 -5.60 16.09
C PHE A 28 -31.63 -4.58 15.54
N GLY A 29 -31.34 -3.51 16.24
CA GLY A 29 -30.34 -2.53 15.87
C GLY A 29 -28.94 -3.14 15.78
N GLY A 30 -28.57 -3.99 16.75
CA GLY A 30 -27.31 -4.72 16.74
C GLY A 30 -27.20 -5.71 15.57
N MET A 31 -28.27 -6.42 15.28
CA MET A 31 -28.31 -7.37 14.16
C MET A 31 -28.28 -6.66 12.81
N LEU A 32 -28.95 -5.52 12.67
CA LEU A 32 -28.89 -4.66 11.49
C LEU A 32 -27.48 -4.12 11.26
N LEU A 33 -26.84 -3.62 12.31
CA LEU A 33 -25.45 -3.13 12.23
C LEU A 33 -24.49 -4.26 11.82
N LEU A 34 -24.64 -5.42 12.42
CA LEU A 34 -23.86 -6.62 12.06
C LEU A 34 -24.06 -6.99 10.58
N ALA A 35 -25.31 -7.00 10.13
CA ALA A 35 -25.65 -7.30 8.73
C ALA A 35 -25.02 -6.27 7.78
N LEU A 36 -25.08 -4.97 8.11
CA LEU A 36 -24.44 -3.91 7.34
C LEU A 36 -22.93 -4.12 7.24
N ILE A 37 -22.26 -4.49 8.33
CA ILE A 37 -20.83 -4.78 8.34
C ILE A 37 -20.50 -6.01 7.50
N VAL A 38 -21.28 -7.08 7.64
CA VAL A 38 -21.05 -8.35 6.92
C VAL A 38 -21.27 -8.20 5.42
N PHE A 39 -22.29 -7.46 5.01
CA PHE A 39 -22.66 -7.27 3.61
C PHE A 39 -22.13 -5.97 3.00
N LEU A 40 -21.24 -5.26 3.68
CA LEU A 40 -20.67 -4.00 3.17
C LEU A 40 -19.94 -4.26 1.84
N PRO A 41 -20.41 -3.67 0.71
CA PRO A 41 -19.75 -3.87 -0.57
C PRO A 41 -18.38 -3.18 -0.60
N MET A 42 -17.37 -3.86 -1.15
CA MET A 42 -16.00 -3.34 -1.21
C MET A 42 -15.91 -1.97 -1.88
N ARG A 43 -16.69 -1.75 -2.95
CA ARG A 43 -16.76 -0.47 -3.65
C ARG A 43 -17.16 0.70 -2.75
N ALA A 44 -18.10 0.49 -1.81
CA ALA A 44 -18.51 1.54 -0.88
C ALA A 44 -17.41 1.83 0.15
N ALA A 45 -16.71 0.79 0.62
CA ALA A 45 -15.59 0.95 1.52
C ALA A 45 -14.42 1.71 0.88
N LEU A 46 -14.09 1.39 -0.37
CA LEU A 46 -13.03 2.09 -1.13
C LEU A 46 -13.35 3.58 -1.30
N GLY A 47 -14.60 3.91 -1.66
CA GLY A 47 -15.04 5.31 -1.80
C GLY A 47 -15.04 6.09 -0.48
N TRP A 48 -15.34 5.42 0.66
CA TRP A 48 -15.32 6.07 1.97
C TRP A 48 -13.90 6.34 2.49
N VAL A 49 -12.96 5.48 2.18
CA VAL A 49 -11.55 5.61 2.62
C VAL A 49 -10.76 6.53 1.70
N GLY A 50 -11.31 6.92 0.53
CA GLY A 50 -10.60 7.77 -0.43
C GLY A 50 -9.38 7.09 -1.07
N ILE A 51 -9.44 5.75 -1.23
CA ILE A 51 -8.34 4.99 -1.82
C ILE A 51 -8.17 5.32 -3.32
N GLU A 52 -9.23 5.80 -3.95
CA GLU A 52 -9.16 6.35 -5.33
C GLU A 52 -8.22 7.57 -5.38
N ASP A 53 -8.25 8.42 -4.36
CA ASP A 53 -7.34 9.56 -4.21
C ASP A 53 -5.89 9.11 -3.94
N ALA A 54 -5.71 7.89 -3.39
CA ALA A 54 -4.41 7.26 -3.19
C ALA A 54 -3.87 6.56 -4.46
N GLY A 55 -4.56 6.70 -5.61
CA GLY A 55 -4.11 6.20 -6.92
C GLY A 55 -4.45 4.75 -7.23
N LEU A 56 -5.19 4.03 -6.37
CA LEU A 56 -5.66 2.67 -6.69
C LEU A 56 -6.99 2.74 -7.44
N VAL A 57 -6.97 2.36 -8.70
CA VAL A 57 -8.14 2.30 -9.57
C VAL A 57 -8.34 0.87 -10.08
N ALA A 58 -9.59 0.39 -10.13
CA ALA A 58 -9.92 -0.88 -10.75
C ALA A 58 -11.11 -0.72 -11.68
N ARG A 59 -11.08 -1.38 -12.83
CA ARG A 59 -12.18 -1.33 -13.81
C ARG A 59 -13.49 -1.86 -13.21
N ARG A 60 -13.42 -2.91 -12.41
CA ARG A 60 -14.56 -3.52 -11.73
C ARG A 60 -14.15 -4.03 -10.35
N VAL A 61 -14.99 -3.73 -9.38
CA VAL A 61 -14.86 -4.24 -8.01
C VAL A 61 -16.13 -5.02 -7.68
N THR A 62 -16.00 -6.31 -7.38
CA THR A 62 -17.11 -7.19 -7.02
C THR A 62 -16.85 -7.87 -5.70
N GLY A 63 -17.90 -8.08 -4.90
CA GLY A 63 -17.81 -8.71 -3.59
C GLY A 63 -17.89 -7.75 -2.42
N THR A 64 -17.65 -8.29 -1.23
CA THR A 64 -17.68 -7.57 0.05
C THR A 64 -16.28 -7.24 0.53
N ILE A 65 -16.18 -6.42 1.57
CA ILE A 65 -14.88 -6.11 2.22
C ILE A 65 -14.14 -7.37 2.71
N TRP A 66 -14.86 -8.46 2.96
CA TRP A 66 -14.29 -9.72 3.43
C TRP A 66 -13.73 -10.60 2.31
N GLY A 67 -14.12 -10.32 1.07
CA GLY A 67 -13.63 -11.01 -0.12
C GLY A 67 -14.14 -10.31 -1.37
N ALA A 68 -13.24 -9.62 -2.06
CA ALA A 68 -13.52 -8.91 -3.29
C ALA A 68 -12.57 -9.33 -4.39
N THR A 69 -13.05 -9.25 -5.63
CA THR A 69 -12.24 -9.36 -6.84
C THR A 69 -12.17 -8.00 -7.50
N LEU A 70 -10.96 -7.54 -7.72
CA LEU A 70 -10.65 -6.35 -8.49
C LEU A 70 -10.19 -6.79 -9.87
N THR A 71 -10.87 -6.34 -10.91
CA THR A 71 -10.50 -6.64 -12.30
C THR A 71 -9.78 -5.45 -12.89
N ASP A 72 -8.66 -5.70 -13.54
CA ASP A 72 -7.80 -4.69 -14.17
C ASP A 72 -7.42 -3.57 -13.17
N ALA A 73 -6.88 -4.00 -12.03
CA ALA A 73 -6.44 -3.08 -10.99
C ALA A 73 -5.16 -2.36 -11.41
N ARG A 74 -5.08 -1.05 -11.10
CA ARG A 74 -3.93 -0.19 -11.39
C ARG A 74 -3.61 0.65 -10.17
N PHE A 75 -2.34 0.90 -9.96
CA PHE A 75 -1.86 1.85 -8.97
C PHE A 75 -1.06 2.94 -9.68
N GLY A 76 -1.67 4.12 -9.82
CA GLY A 76 -1.16 5.12 -10.75
C GLY A 76 -1.11 4.57 -12.17
N GLU A 77 0.07 4.58 -12.79
CA GLU A 77 0.31 3.99 -14.11
C GLU A 77 0.72 2.51 -14.07
N LEU A 78 0.97 1.94 -12.87
CA LEU A 78 1.36 0.56 -12.72
C LEU A 78 0.16 -0.38 -12.86
N SER A 79 0.23 -1.34 -13.78
CA SER A 79 -0.80 -2.35 -13.96
C SER A 79 -0.56 -3.51 -13.00
N LEU A 80 -1.52 -3.74 -12.09
CA LEU A 80 -1.48 -4.84 -11.13
C LEU A 80 -2.28 -6.07 -11.60
N GLY A 81 -3.07 -5.91 -12.68
CA GLY A 81 -3.91 -6.98 -13.21
C GLY A 81 -5.11 -7.33 -12.35
N ASP A 82 -5.54 -8.58 -12.41
CA ASP A 82 -6.67 -9.08 -11.63
C ASP A 82 -6.20 -9.49 -10.22
N LEU A 83 -6.90 -9.00 -9.19
CA LEU A 83 -6.53 -9.21 -7.79
C LEU A 83 -7.72 -9.68 -6.96
N HIS A 84 -7.45 -10.59 -6.04
CA HIS A 84 -8.33 -10.90 -4.91
C HIS A 84 -7.87 -10.11 -3.69
N ALA A 85 -8.77 -9.33 -3.11
CA ALA A 85 -8.53 -8.54 -1.91
C ALA A 85 -9.42 -9.02 -0.78
N ARG A 86 -8.86 -9.20 0.42
CA ARG A 86 -9.59 -9.61 1.61
C ARG A 86 -9.14 -8.79 2.82
N LEU A 87 -10.10 -8.16 3.48
CA LEU A 87 -9.85 -7.48 4.74
C LEU A 87 -9.75 -8.48 5.88
N ALA A 88 -8.67 -8.40 6.67
CA ALA A 88 -8.48 -9.25 7.84
C ALA A 88 -9.26 -8.68 9.05
N PRO A 89 -10.18 -9.45 9.70
CA PRO A 89 -11.00 -8.91 10.77
C PRO A 89 -10.24 -8.69 12.09
N LEU A 90 -9.29 -9.56 12.43
CA LEU A 90 -8.58 -9.48 13.71
C LEU A 90 -7.76 -8.21 13.90
N PRO A 91 -6.98 -7.72 12.91
CA PRO A 91 -6.24 -6.47 13.04
C PRO A 91 -7.14 -5.23 13.21
N LEU A 92 -8.39 -5.28 12.73
CA LEU A 92 -9.35 -4.18 12.92
C LEU A 92 -9.65 -3.92 14.39
N LEU A 93 -9.68 -4.95 15.23
CA LEU A 93 -9.87 -4.81 16.68
C LEU A 93 -8.74 -4.03 17.34
N ALA A 94 -7.55 -4.04 16.74
CA ALA A 94 -6.39 -3.26 17.15
C ALA A 94 -6.27 -1.91 16.41
N GLY A 95 -7.31 -1.46 15.71
CA GLY A 95 -7.32 -0.20 14.96
C GLY A 95 -6.42 -0.19 13.73
N ARG A 96 -6.11 -1.38 13.17
CA ARG A 96 -5.29 -1.56 11.97
C ARG A 96 -6.11 -2.25 10.89
N ALA A 97 -6.29 -1.63 9.75
CA ALA A 97 -6.84 -2.27 8.57
C ALA A 97 -5.73 -3.03 7.83
N ARG A 98 -5.91 -4.33 7.62
CA ARG A 98 -4.99 -5.16 6.85
C ARG A 98 -5.74 -5.82 5.71
N ILE A 99 -5.28 -5.58 4.49
CA ILE A 99 -5.84 -6.16 3.27
C ILE A 99 -4.84 -7.17 2.74
N VAL A 100 -5.27 -8.41 2.64
CA VAL A 100 -4.49 -9.47 1.99
C VAL A 100 -4.81 -9.44 0.51
N LEU A 101 -3.75 -9.42 -0.30
CA LEU A 101 -3.83 -9.36 -1.76
C LEU A 101 -3.30 -10.68 -2.33
N ALA A 102 -4.00 -11.21 -3.33
CA ALA A 102 -3.60 -12.38 -4.08
C ALA A 102 -3.96 -12.21 -5.56
N GLY A 103 -2.98 -12.36 -6.43
CA GLY A 103 -3.20 -12.45 -7.88
C GLY A 103 -3.72 -13.82 -8.30
N PRO A 104 -4.10 -14.00 -9.58
CA PRO A 104 -4.58 -15.27 -10.10
C PRO A 104 -3.46 -16.33 -10.10
N GLU A 105 -3.77 -17.53 -9.65
CA GLU A 105 -2.80 -18.64 -9.58
C GLU A 105 -2.31 -19.13 -10.95
N THR A 106 -2.94 -18.66 -12.02
CA THR A 106 -2.55 -18.96 -13.41
C THR A 106 -1.28 -18.24 -13.86
N GLU A 107 -0.86 -17.20 -13.14
CA GLU A 107 0.38 -16.48 -13.43
C GLU A 107 1.60 -17.21 -12.86
N PRO A 108 2.74 -17.20 -13.57
CA PRO A 108 3.96 -17.85 -13.08
C PRO A 108 4.47 -17.32 -11.74
N ARG A 109 4.21 -16.03 -11.46
CA ARG A 109 4.52 -15.34 -10.21
C ARG A 109 3.35 -14.45 -9.83
N PRO A 110 2.28 -15.03 -9.24
CA PRO A 110 1.12 -14.26 -8.84
C PRO A 110 1.50 -13.24 -7.76
N LEU A 111 0.90 -12.07 -7.83
CA LEU A 111 1.02 -11.09 -6.76
C LEU A 111 0.51 -11.71 -5.45
N ARG A 112 1.30 -11.65 -4.41
CA ARG A 112 0.93 -12.08 -3.05
C ARG A 112 1.50 -11.12 -2.04
N GLY A 113 0.75 -10.84 -1.00
CA GLY A 113 1.20 -9.97 0.08
C GLY A 113 0.05 -9.36 0.84
N SER A 114 0.34 -8.43 1.70
CA SER A 114 -0.69 -7.65 2.39
C SER A 114 -0.28 -6.20 2.55
N ALA A 115 -1.26 -5.33 2.43
CA ALA A 115 -1.11 -3.91 2.77
C ALA A 115 -1.81 -3.63 4.11
N SER A 116 -1.22 -2.79 4.92
CA SER A 116 -1.78 -2.40 6.21
C SER A 116 -1.75 -0.89 6.38
N VAL A 117 -2.82 -0.35 6.98
CA VAL A 117 -2.94 1.06 7.32
C VAL A 117 -3.49 1.19 8.73
N SER A 118 -2.96 2.14 9.48
CA SER A 118 -3.39 2.51 10.83
C SER A 118 -3.38 4.04 10.96
N ARG A 119 -3.76 4.56 12.13
CA ARG A 119 -3.70 6.02 12.39
C ARG A 119 -2.29 6.59 12.37
N HIS A 120 -1.29 5.77 12.64
CA HIS A 120 0.10 6.19 12.82
C HIS A 120 1.03 5.69 11.71
N GLY A 121 0.52 4.93 10.73
CA GLY A 121 1.38 4.43 9.68
C GLY A 121 0.71 3.51 8.69
N PHE A 122 1.46 3.21 7.67
CA PHE A 122 1.07 2.31 6.59
C PHE A 122 2.25 1.42 6.19
N GLY A 123 1.97 0.36 5.48
CA GLY A 123 3.02 -0.52 5.00
C GLY A 123 2.51 -1.68 4.18
N VAL A 124 3.45 -2.40 3.62
CA VAL A 124 3.24 -3.67 2.94
C VAL A 124 4.04 -4.76 3.65
N ASP A 125 3.48 -5.94 3.75
CA ASP A 125 4.15 -7.09 4.36
C ASP A 125 4.19 -8.24 3.36
N ASP A 126 5.37 -8.84 3.21
CA ASP A 126 5.65 -10.04 2.41
C ASP A 126 5.13 -9.95 0.97
N LEU A 127 5.37 -8.77 0.34
CA LEU A 127 4.92 -8.53 -1.02
C LEU A 127 5.84 -9.22 -2.02
N THR A 128 5.28 -10.16 -2.75
CA THR A 128 5.91 -10.84 -3.87
C THR A 128 5.08 -10.59 -5.12
N ALA A 129 5.68 -10.00 -6.14
CA ALA A 129 5.00 -9.64 -7.38
C ALA A 129 5.99 -9.40 -8.52
N THR A 130 5.55 -9.61 -9.76
CA THR A 130 6.20 -9.11 -10.97
C THR A 130 5.30 -8.04 -11.57
N ILE A 131 5.75 -6.79 -11.56
CA ILE A 131 4.95 -5.63 -11.96
C ILE A 131 5.54 -5.04 -13.24
N PRO A 132 4.80 -5.03 -14.37
CA PRO A 132 5.22 -4.30 -15.55
C PRO A 132 5.14 -2.79 -15.26
N THR A 133 6.24 -2.08 -15.50
CA THR A 133 6.38 -0.67 -15.11
C THR A 133 5.94 0.32 -16.18
N GLY A 134 5.77 -0.14 -17.43
CA GLY A 134 5.40 0.76 -18.52
C GLY A 134 6.35 1.96 -18.66
N ALA A 135 5.80 3.16 -18.67
CA ALA A 135 6.53 4.42 -18.79
C ALA A 135 6.77 5.16 -17.45
N VAL A 136 6.40 4.59 -16.32
CA VAL A 136 6.47 5.23 -14.99
C VAL A 136 7.87 5.79 -14.68
N PHE A 137 8.90 5.06 -15.08
CA PHE A 137 10.29 5.47 -14.82
C PHE A 137 10.97 6.13 -16.02
N ALA A 138 10.20 6.55 -17.04
CA ALA A 138 10.81 7.25 -18.18
C ALA A 138 11.60 8.50 -17.73
N PRO A 139 12.80 8.75 -18.28
CA PRO A 139 13.47 8.09 -19.39
C PRO A 139 14.29 6.84 -19.01
N VAL A 140 14.27 6.38 -17.76
CA VAL A 140 14.96 5.14 -17.36
C VAL A 140 14.18 3.94 -17.93
N PRO A 141 14.78 3.06 -18.74
CA PRO A 141 14.08 2.01 -19.43
C PRO A 141 13.88 0.76 -18.54
N VAL A 142 13.19 0.93 -17.43
CA VAL A 142 12.75 -0.18 -16.58
C VAL A 142 11.51 -0.80 -17.21
N THR A 143 11.53 -2.09 -17.49
CA THR A 143 10.43 -2.84 -18.11
C THR A 143 9.58 -3.58 -17.11
N THR A 144 10.22 -4.21 -16.12
CA THR A 144 9.56 -4.95 -15.05
C THR A 144 10.25 -4.74 -13.71
N LEU A 145 9.46 -4.78 -12.66
CA LEU A 145 9.91 -4.75 -11.28
C LEU A 145 9.49 -6.05 -10.60
N ASP A 146 10.47 -6.87 -10.23
CA ASP A 146 10.26 -8.09 -9.45
C ASP A 146 10.49 -7.80 -7.97
N LEU A 147 9.47 -8.03 -7.16
CA LEU A 147 9.50 -7.95 -5.71
C LEU A 147 9.50 -9.35 -5.13
N ASP A 148 10.34 -9.64 -4.15
CA ASP A 148 10.46 -10.95 -3.51
C ASP A 148 10.50 -10.77 -1.98
N GLY A 149 9.38 -11.10 -1.33
CA GLY A 149 9.21 -10.98 0.11
C GLY A 149 9.42 -9.56 0.65
N VAL A 150 9.03 -8.53 -0.12
CA VAL A 150 9.27 -7.14 0.26
C VAL A 150 8.34 -6.74 1.39
N THR A 151 8.93 -6.32 2.50
CA THR A 151 8.24 -5.74 3.65
C THR A 151 8.74 -4.32 3.87
N VAL A 152 7.82 -3.36 3.84
CA VAL A 152 8.10 -1.95 4.10
C VAL A 152 7.06 -1.41 5.07
N ARG A 153 7.50 -0.70 6.09
CA ARG A 153 6.61 -0.08 7.07
C ARG A 153 7.05 1.33 7.38
N PHE A 154 6.09 2.23 7.30
CA PHE A 154 6.21 3.60 7.76
C PHE A 154 5.36 3.79 9.02
N ALA A 155 5.92 4.43 10.04
CA ALA A 155 5.22 4.83 11.25
C ALA A 155 5.58 6.26 11.61
N ASP A 156 4.57 7.08 11.89
CA ASP A 156 4.73 8.51 12.23
C ASP A 156 5.64 9.29 11.26
N GLY A 157 5.52 8.97 9.96
CA GLY A 157 6.31 9.59 8.89
C GLY A 157 7.75 9.09 8.77
N GLN A 158 8.17 8.14 9.60
CA GLN A 158 9.49 7.54 9.54
C GLN A 158 9.45 6.16 8.89
N CYS A 159 10.49 5.79 8.14
CA CYS A 159 10.68 4.43 7.67
C CYS A 159 11.15 3.56 8.84
N GLU A 160 10.31 2.64 9.31
CA GLU A 160 10.58 1.79 10.47
C GLU A 160 11.20 0.45 10.08
N ARG A 161 10.78 -0.10 8.96
CA ARG A 161 11.23 -1.41 8.47
C ARG A 161 11.26 -1.44 6.95
N ALA A 162 12.34 -2.02 6.40
CA ALA A 162 12.48 -2.31 4.98
C ALA A 162 13.30 -3.57 4.81
N GLU A 163 12.72 -4.60 4.18
CA GLU A 163 13.32 -5.92 3.99
C GLU A 163 12.86 -6.51 2.67
N GLY A 164 13.49 -7.58 2.22
CA GLY A 164 13.17 -8.32 1.01
C GLY A 164 14.16 -8.04 -0.10
N ARG A 165 13.82 -8.44 -1.32
CA ARG A 165 14.65 -8.24 -2.50
C ARG A 165 13.85 -7.56 -3.60
N VAL A 166 14.48 -6.61 -4.27
CA VAL A 166 13.94 -5.91 -5.43
C VAL A 166 14.89 -6.14 -6.60
N ARG A 167 14.32 -6.49 -7.75
CA ARG A 167 15.04 -6.59 -9.02
C ARG A 167 14.29 -5.79 -10.07
N ALA A 168 14.98 -4.94 -10.79
CA ALA A 168 14.46 -4.25 -11.97
C ALA A 168 15.08 -4.83 -13.22
N THR A 169 14.26 -5.19 -14.19
CA THR A 169 14.70 -5.57 -15.53
C THR A 169 14.76 -4.32 -16.38
N LEU A 170 15.90 -4.10 -16.99
CA LEU A 170 16.15 -2.96 -17.85
C LEU A 170 16.08 -3.41 -19.32
N GLY A 171 15.64 -2.53 -20.20
CA GLY A 171 15.58 -2.79 -21.63
C GLY A 171 16.17 -1.62 -22.43
N GLY A 172 16.90 -1.97 -23.52
CA GLY A 172 17.39 -0.98 -24.44
C GLY A 172 18.77 -0.40 -24.15
N GLU A 173 19.02 0.75 -24.73
CA GLU A 173 20.30 1.47 -24.68
C GLU A 173 20.07 2.89 -24.15
N VAL A 174 21.03 3.40 -23.40
CA VAL A 174 21.10 4.80 -23.01
C VAL A 174 22.41 5.40 -23.54
N ALA A 175 22.31 6.39 -24.41
CA ALA A 175 23.48 7.06 -25.05
C ALA A 175 24.41 6.12 -25.82
N GLY A 176 23.93 4.98 -26.34
CA GLY A 176 24.74 3.97 -27.00
C GLY A 176 25.42 2.98 -26.05
N ILE A 177 25.05 3.01 -24.76
CA ILE A 177 25.44 2.00 -23.78
C ILE A 177 24.32 0.98 -23.70
N THR A 178 24.64 -0.28 -24.00
CA THR A 178 23.72 -1.39 -23.71
C THR A 178 23.63 -1.57 -22.20
N LEU A 179 22.45 -1.36 -21.64
CA LEU A 179 22.23 -1.54 -20.21
C LEU A 179 22.29 -3.01 -19.80
N PRO A 180 22.68 -3.33 -18.56
CA PRO A 180 22.58 -4.67 -18.03
C PRO A 180 21.13 -5.14 -18.03
N GLN A 181 20.90 -6.43 -18.23
CA GLN A 181 19.53 -6.98 -18.28
C GLN A 181 18.77 -6.76 -16.97
N SER A 182 19.46 -6.71 -15.84
CA SER A 182 18.83 -6.48 -14.56
C SER A 182 19.76 -5.82 -13.55
N VAL A 183 19.17 -5.04 -12.67
CA VAL A 183 19.77 -4.51 -11.45
C VAL A 183 18.98 -5.02 -10.25
N SER A 184 19.65 -5.30 -9.14
CA SER A 184 18.97 -5.82 -7.94
C SER A 184 19.56 -5.26 -6.66
N GLY A 185 18.75 -5.27 -5.60
CA GLY A 185 19.18 -4.79 -4.30
C GLY A 185 18.18 -5.11 -3.20
N THR A 186 18.52 -4.69 -1.99
CA THR A 186 17.70 -4.85 -0.79
C THR A 186 17.26 -3.47 -0.32
N PRO A 187 15.96 -3.27 -0.11
CA PRO A 187 15.44 -2.01 0.45
C PRO A 187 15.95 -1.83 1.88
N LYS A 188 16.20 -0.58 2.26
CA LYS A 188 16.61 -0.19 3.62
C LYS A 188 15.95 1.12 4.02
N CYS A 189 15.78 1.31 5.33
CA CYS A 189 15.33 2.59 5.88
C CYS A 189 16.51 3.51 6.15
N GLU A 190 16.40 4.77 5.74
CA GLU A 190 17.33 5.86 6.13
C GLU A 190 16.51 7.08 6.58
N GLY A 191 16.35 7.20 7.91
CA GLY A 191 15.52 8.25 8.50
C GLY A 191 14.05 8.14 8.10
N ASP A 192 13.54 9.18 7.47
CA ASP A 192 12.15 9.29 6.99
C ASP A 192 11.89 8.59 5.65
N ALA A 193 12.92 8.04 5.03
CA ALA A 193 12.82 7.51 3.68
C ALA A 193 13.20 6.04 3.57
N LEU A 194 12.50 5.38 2.65
CA LEU A 194 12.88 4.10 2.08
C LEU A 194 13.90 4.32 0.98
N ILE A 195 15.04 3.64 1.05
CA ILE A 195 16.06 3.63 0.01
C ILE A 195 16.13 2.24 -0.60
N VAL A 196 16.05 2.17 -1.93
CA VAL A 196 16.22 0.93 -2.69
C VAL A 196 17.43 1.09 -3.62
N PRO A 197 18.63 0.68 -3.15
CA PRO A 197 19.84 0.71 -3.96
C PRO A 197 19.86 -0.53 -4.85
N LEU A 198 19.68 -0.35 -6.15
CA LEU A 198 19.76 -1.42 -7.16
C LEU A 198 21.09 -1.28 -7.91
N ALA A 199 21.83 -2.34 -8.03
CA ALA A 199 23.10 -2.37 -8.76
C ALA A 199 23.14 -3.54 -9.75
N SER A 200 23.89 -3.36 -10.84
CA SER A 200 24.23 -4.44 -11.77
C SER A 200 25.26 -5.39 -11.12
N GLN A 201 25.42 -6.56 -11.69
CA GLN A 201 26.45 -7.50 -11.23
C GLN A 201 27.87 -6.95 -11.36
N ALA A 202 28.11 -6.09 -12.35
CA ALA A 202 29.39 -5.43 -12.55
C ALA A 202 29.62 -4.25 -11.59
N GLY A 203 28.54 -3.71 -10.99
CA GLY A 203 28.59 -2.52 -10.13
C GLY A 203 28.83 -1.19 -10.86
N THR A 204 28.83 -1.21 -12.20
CA THR A 204 29.07 -0.04 -13.07
C THR A 204 27.80 0.73 -13.36
N GLU A 205 26.65 0.09 -13.21
CA GLU A 205 25.34 0.70 -13.37
C GLU A 205 24.50 0.50 -12.10
N GLY A 206 23.77 1.50 -11.73
CA GLY A 206 22.91 1.46 -10.56
C GLY A 206 21.72 2.39 -10.65
N ILE A 207 20.68 2.04 -9.93
CA ILE A 207 19.49 2.88 -9.72
C ILE A 207 19.29 2.99 -8.22
N THR A 208 19.29 4.20 -7.69
CA THR A 208 18.91 4.42 -6.29
C THR A 208 17.55 5.09 -6.26
N LEU A 209 16.57 4.39 -5.71
CA LEU A 209 15.21 4.92 -5.51
C LEU A 209 15.06 5.32 -4.04
N ARG A 210 14.70 6.56 -3.81
CA ARG A 210 14.35 7.12 -2.49
C ARG A 210 12.85 7.43 -2.48
N ILE A 211 12.12 6.93 -1.50
CA ILE A 211 10.67 7.18 -1.34
C ILE A 211 10.46 7.68 0.09
N ASP A 212 9.79 8.80 0.25
CA ASP A 212 9.41 9.32 1.56
C ASP A 212 8.00 8.85 2.01
N GLY A 213 7.68 9.10 3.29
CA GLY A 213 6.38 8.72 3.87
C GLY A 213 5.19 9.49 3.29
N THR A 214 5.40 10.46 2.39
CA THR A 214 4.34 11.20 1.68
C THR A 214 4.07 10.66 0.28
N GLY A 215 4.80 9.64 -0.17
CA GLY A 215 4.68 9.05 -1.50
C GLY A 215 5.48 9.78 -2.58
N ARG A 216 6.32 10.76 -2.22
CA ARG A 216 7.23 11.38 -3.19
C ARG A 216 8.43 10.46 -3.38
N TYR A 217 8.87 10.36 -4.61
CA TYR A 217 10.04 9.57 -4.94
C TYR A 217 11.08 10.36 -5.73
N ARG A 218 12.33 9.95 -5.55
CA ARG A 218 13.48 10.37 -6.36
C ARG A 218 14.25 9.13 -6.81
N ALA A 219 14.33 8.93 -8.11
CA ALA A 219 15.14 7.88 -8.73
C ALA A 219 16.40 8.50 -9.33
N VAL A 220 17.56 7.94 -9.01
CA VAL A 220 18.85 8.37 -9.55
C VAL A 220 19.47 7.21 -10.30
N LEU A 221 19.57 7.33 -11.61
CA LEU A 221 20.35 6.41 -12.45
C LEU A 221 21.81 6.83 -12.44
N THR A 222 22.71 5.91 -12.15
CA THR A 222 24.16 6.14 -12.14
C THR A 222 24.82 5.19 -13.12
N LEU A 223 25.70 5.72 -13.98
CA LEU A 223 26.46 4.99 -14.99
C LEU A 223 27.94 5.34 -14.88
N GLN A 224 28.82 4.35 -15.03
CA GLN A 224 30.28 4.54 -14.97
C GLN A 224 30.94 4.13 -16.29
N PRO A 225 30.72 4.86 -17.40
CA PRO A 225 31.35 4.54 -18.68
C PRO A 225 32.84 4.82 -18.66
N THR A 226 33.62 3.94 -19.27
CA THR A 226 35.06 4.12 -19.46
C THR A 226 35.39 4.83 -20.77
N ASP A 227 34.48 4.81 -21.75
CA ASP A 227 34.68 5.40 -23.07
C ASP A 227 34.39 6.92 -23.03
N PRO A 228 35.36 7.78 -23.43
CA PRO A 228 35.17 9.23 -23.47
C PRO A 228 34.07 9.71 -24.42
N ILE A 229 33.82 8.99 -25.52
CA ILE A 229 32.76 9.35 -26.48
C ILE A 229 31.41 9.17 -25.82
N VAL A 230 31.23 8.09 -25.07
CA VAL A 230 30.02 7.79 -24.32
C VAL A 230 29.82 8.82 -23.21
N GLN A 231 30.87 9.21 -22.51
CA GLN A 231 30.82 10.26 -21.48
C GLN A 231 30.26 11.58 -22.03
N GLN A 232 30.78 12.02 -23.18
CA GLN A 232 30.31 13.24 -23.84
C GLN A 232 28.84 13.14 -24.29
N ARG A 233 28.39 11.96 -24.76
CA ARG A 233 26.99 11.74 -25.13
C ARG A 233 26.08 11.81 -23.90
N LEU A 234 26.48 11.22 -22.76
CA LEU A 234 25.69 11.30 -21.54
C LEU A 234 25.51 12.74 -21.07
N GLU A 235 26.57 13.55 -21.13
CA GLU A 235 26.47 14.99 -20.81
C GLU A 235 25.48 15.71 -21.73
N SER A 236 25.46 15.37 -23.03
CA SER A 236 24.56 16.00 -24.01
C SER A 236 23.08 15.69 -23.78
N ILE A 237 22.77 14.57 -23.12
CA ILE A 237 21.39 14.14 -22.78
C ILE A 237 20.99 14.46 -21.32
N GLY A 238 21.82 15.25 -20.61
CA GLY A 238 21.48 15.77 -19.29
C GLY A 238 22.01 14.98 -18.11
N PHE A 239 22.91 14.01 -18.32
CA PHE A 239 23.64 13.40 -17.21
C PHE A 239 24.68 14.36 -16.64
N VAL A 240 24.76 14.39 -15.33
CA VAL A 240 25.72 15.22 -14.59
C VAL A 240 26.85 14.34 -14.06
N ARG A 241 28.09 14.77 -14.29
CA ARG A 241 29.27 14.10 -13.77
C ARG A 241 29.41 14.33 -12.27
N GLY A 242 29.55 13.24 -11.50
CA GLY A 242 29.75 13.25 -10.07
C GLY A 242 30.86 12.30 -9.61
N ALA A 243 31.05 12.17 -8.30
CA ALA A 243 32.08 11.30 -7.72
C ALA A 243 31.86 9.79 -8.03
N GLY A 244 30.60 9.38 -8.25
CA GLY A 244 30.23 7.98 -8.57
C GLY A 244 30.02 7.70 -10.06
N GLY A 245 30.43 8.60 -10.96
CA GLY A 245 30.18 8.50 -12.40
C GLY A 245 29.19 9.53 -12.91
N TYR A 246 28.44 9.19 -13.94
CA TYR A 246 27.41 10.05 -14.55
C TYR A 246 26.04 9.69 -13.96
N SER A 247 25.30 10.69 -13.49
CA SER A 247 24.00 10.47 -12.86
C SER A 247 22.92 11.36 -13.47
N GLN A 248 21.71 10.82 -13.53
CA GLN A 248 20.49 11.54 -13.86
C GLN A 248 19.41 11.25 -12.82
N ALA A 249 18.78 12.29 -12.30
CA ALA A 249 17.72 12.18 -11.31
C ALA A 249 16.36 12.45 -11.92
N ILE A 250 15.37 11.68 -11.47
CA ILE A 250 13.96 11.83 -11.81
C ILE A 250 13.20 11.94 -10.50
N GLU A 251 12.27 12.85 -10.41
CA GLU A 251 11.41 13.06 -9.25
C GLU A 251 9.95 12.95 -9.65
N GLY A 252 9.13 12.40 -8.74
CA GLY A 252 7.69 12.27 -8.94
C GLY A 252 6.97 11.94 -7.64
N SER A 253 5.67 11.66 -7.75
CA SER A 253 4.82 11.22 -6.66
C SER A 253 3.85 10.14 -7.15
N PHE A 254 3.50 9.22 -6.25
CA PHE A 254 2.46 8.20 -6.46
C PHE A 254 1.09 8.72 -6.09
#